data_23d589fff1fa01ecdb6a4cd6cc12e7e7
#
_entry.id   23d589fff1fa01ecdb6a4cd6cc12e7e7
#
_cell.length_a   1.000
_cell.length_b   1.000
_cell.length_c   1.000
_cell.angle_alpha   90.00
_cell.angle_beta   90.00
_cell.angle_gamma   90.00
#
_symmetry.space_group_name_H-M   'P 1'
#
loop_
_entity.id
_entity.type
_entity.pdbx_description
1 polymer ?
#
loop_
_entity_poly.entity_id
_entity_poly.type
_entity_poly.pdbx_seq_one_letter_code
_entity_poly.pdbx_strand_id
1 'polypeptide(L)'
;MMETFHNPDRFMSDLRQVLSQGRKRIGLLIGAGAPLAVRVNENNQIDPQGSSLIPGVEELTIRAISGLSGNQAAAVDAIKKSLDDKANIESILSRIRLLQQALGDTEVQGLDSDGYKELGRVP
;
A
#
# COMPACT_ATOMS: atom_id res chain seq x y z
N MET A 1 -20.56 30.42 -17.89
CA MET A 1 -19.81 29.48 -17.01
C MET A 1 -18.50 30.19 -16.66
N MET A 2 -18.33 30.63 -15.39
CA MET A 2 -17.06 31.24 -14.97
C MET A 2 -16.02 30.11 -14.87
N GLU A 3 -15.03 30.10 -15.72
CA GLU A 3 -13.84 29.27 -15.54
C GLU A 3 -13.08 29.80 -14.32
N THR A 4 -13.14 29.07 -13.23
CA THR A 4 -12.31 29.34 -12.06
C THR A 4 -10.91 28.82 -12.32
N PHE A 5 -10.05 29.67 -12.83
CA PHE A 5 -8.62 29.34 -12.96
C PHE A 5 -8.02 29.17 -11.56
N HIS A 6 -7.52 27.99 -11.28
CA HIS A 6 -6.74 27.75 -10.08
C HIS A 6 -5.44 28.57 -10.16
N ASN A 7 -5.27 29.52 -9.23
CA ASN A 7 -4.04 30.31 -9.13
C ASN A 7 -3.24 29.83 -7.93
N PRO A 8 -2.17 29.06 -8.11
CA PRO A 8 -1.35 28.50 -7.02
C PRO A 8 -0.71 29.58 -6.13
N ASP A 9 -0.29 30.71 -6.72
CA ASP A 9 0.40 31.78 -5.98
C ASP A 9 -0.57 32.51 -5.03
N ARG A 10 -1.79 32.76 -5.51
CA ARG A 10 -2.84 33.31 -4.67
C ARG A 10 -3.20 32.35 -3.52
N PHE A 11 -3.36 31.07 -3.82
CA PHE A 11 -3.64 30.06 -2.80
C PHE A 11 -2.53 30.00 -1.75
N MET A 12 -1.27 30.02 -2.15
CA MET A 12 -0.13 30.02 -1.23
C MET A 12 -0.06 31.29 -0.41
N SER A 13 -0.41 32.44 -0.97
CA SER A 13 -0.50 33.71 -0.25
C SER A 13 -1.59 33.68 0.83
N ASP A 14 -2.78 33.23 0.46
CA ASP A 14 -3.92 33.09 1.39
C ASP A 14 -3.58 32.10 2.52
N LEU A 15 -2.94 30.96 2.21
CA LEU A 15 -2.48 29.98 3.19
C LEU A 15 -1.47 30.58 4.16
N ARG A 16 -0.46 31.33 3.67
CA ARG A 16 0.51 32.02 4.51
C ARG A 16 -0.16 33.02 5.45
N GLN A 17 -1.15 33.77 4.95
CA GLN A 17 -1.91 34.71 5.76
C GLN A 17 -2.69 33.99 6.88
N VAL A 18 -3.33 32.88 6.59
CA VAL A 18 -4.06 32.07 7.60
C VAL A 18 -3.09 31.50 8.64
N LEU A 19 -1.93 31.00 8.22
CA LEU A 19 -0.91 30.44 9.12
C LEU A 19 -0.29 31.51 10.03
N SER A 20 -0.09 32.76 9.53
CA SER A 20 0.53 33.85 10.28
C SER A 20 -0.35 34.43 11.40
N GLN A 21 -1.68 34.25 11.32
CA GLN A 21 -2.59 34.84 12.27
C GLN A 21 -2.56 34.23 13.68
N GLY A 22 -1.93 33.07 13.89
CA GLY A 22 -1.69 32.42 15.20
C GLY A 22 -2.93 32.07 16.07
N ARG A 23 -4.10 32.50 15.66
CA ARG A 23 -5.35 32.36 16.42
C ARG A 23 -6.26 31.23 15.94
N LYS A 24 -5.96 30.64 14.79
CA LYS A 24 -6.77 29.56 14.21
C LYS A 24 -6.10 28.22 14.42
N ARG A 25 -6.87 27.24 14.86
CA ARG A 25 -6.42 25.84 14.89
C ARG A 25 -6.47 25.31 13.47
N ILE A 26 -5.32 24.84 12.98
CA ILE A 26 -5.19 24.30 11.63
C ILE A 26 -5.01 22.80 11.76
N GLY A 27 -5.87 22.04 11.09
CA GLY A 27 -5.72 20.59 10.93
C GLY A 27 -5.18 20.29 9.53
N LEU A 28 -4.20 19.42 9.43
CA LEU A 28 -3.69 18.90 8.17
C LEU A 28 -4.19 17.47 7.99
N LEU A 29 -4.98 17.24 6.93
CA LEU A 29 -5.40 15.90 6.52
C LEU A 29 -4.53 15.47 5.36
N ILE A 30 -3.71 14.42 5.58
CA ILE A 30 -2.82 13.88 4.56
C ILE A 30 -3.35 12.51 4.16
N GLY A 31 -3.70 12.35 2.88
CA GLY A 31 -4.13 11.07 2.34
C GLY A 31 -2.95 10.09 2.13
N ALA A 32 -3.25 8.80 2.04
CA ALA A 32 -2.27 7.73 1.83
C ALA A 32 -1.44 7.88 0.53
N GLY A 33 -1.93 8.66 -0.43
CA GLY A 33 -1.21 8.97 -1.68
C GLY A 33 -0.10 10.02 -1.53
N ALA A 34 -0.07 10.80 -0.45
CA ALA A 34 0.94 11.84 -0.26
C ALA A 34 2.38 11.30 -0.22
N PRO A 35 2.68 10.18 0.47
CA PRO A 35 4.02 9.59 0.47
C PRO A 35 4.47 9.05 -0.90
N LEU A 36 3.53 8.74 -1.79
CA LEU A 36 3.84 8.31 -3.17
C LEU A 36 4.44 9.44 -4.01
N ALA A 37 4.10 10.69 -3.69
CA ALA A 37 4.63 11.87 -4.38
C ALA A 37 6.09 12.18 -3.99
N VAL A 38 6.53 11.71 -2.82
CA VAL A 38 7.91 11.85 -2.37
C VAL A 38 8.73 10.70 -2.93
N ARG A 39 9.68 11.03 -3.81
CA ARG A 39 10.57 10.04 -4.41
C ARG A 39 11.97 10.19 -3.87
N VAL A 40 12.64 9.08 -3.65
CA VAL A 40 13.98 9.01 -3.06
C VAL A 40 14.89 8.06 -3.85
N ASN A 41 16.18 8.37 -3.85
CA ASN A 41 17.22 7.47 -4.35
C ASN A 41 17.62 6.41 -3.31
N GLU A 42 18.56 5.55 -3.68
CA GLU A 42 19.08 4.47 -2.81
C GLU A 42 19.71 5.00 -1.50
N ASN A 43 20.11 6.27 -1.45
CA ASN A 43 20.67 6.93 -0.25
C ASN A 43 19.61 7.66 0.58
N ASN A 44 18.30 7.43 0.32
CA ASN A 44 17.18 8.11 0.95
C ASN A 44 17.17 9.64 0.77
N GLN A 45 17.82 10.16 -0.28
CA GLN A 45 17.75 11.57 -0.65
C GLN A 45 16.63 11.80 -1.65
N ILE A 46 15.98 12.96 -1.57
CA ILE A 46 14.90 13.32 -2.50
C ILE A 46 15.43 13.30 -3.93
N ASP A 47 14.80 12.52 -4.79
CA ASP A 47 15.13 12.37 -6.20
C ASP A 47 13.84 12.16 -7.01
N PRO A 48 13.48 13.08 -7.92
CA PRO A 48 12.28 12.97 -8.75
C PRO A 48 12.25 11.73 -9.65
N GLN A 49 13.42 11.15 -9.96
CA GLN A 49 13.54 9.93 -10.75
C GLN A 49 13.65 8.67 -9.89
N GLY A 50 13.68 8.83 -8.57
CA GLY A 50 13.79 7.72 -7.61
C GLY A 50 12.49 6.94 -7.44
N SER A 51 12.51 5.98 -6.52
CA SER A 51 11.33 5.22 -6.10
C SER A 51 10.53 5.98 -5.04
N SER A 52 9.24 5.63 -4.89
CA SER A 52 8.40 6.22 -3.84
C SER A 52 8.96 5.95 -2.46
N LEU A 53 8.98 6.97 -1.58
CA LEU A 53 9.43 6.84 -0.19
C LEU A 53 8.65 5.76 0.57
N ILE A 54 7.33 5.70 0.35
CA ILE A 54 6.48 4.62 0.84
C ILE A 54 5.80 4.00 -0.38
N PRO A 55 5.95 2.68 -0.59
CA PRO A 55 5.36 2.01 -1.74
C PRO A 55 3.83 2.05 -1.69
N GLY A 56 3.20 2.20 -2.84
CA GLY A 56 1.75 2.00 -2.98
C GLY A 56 1.36 0.54 -2.85
N VAL A 57 0.05 0.28 -2.79
CA VAL A 57 -0.49 -1.09 -2.62
C VAL A 57 0.02 -2.05 -3.69
N GLU A 58 0.12 -1.62 -4.93
CA GLU A 58 0.63 -2.44 -6.05
C GLU A 58 2.10 -2.81 -5.86
N GLU A 59 2.95 -1.83 -5.60
CA GLU A 59 4.38 -2.03 -5.38
C GLU A 59 4.63 -2.87 -4.12
N LEU A 60 3.88 -2.61 -3.05
CA LEU A 60 3.93 -3.40 -1.81
C LEU A 60 3.53 -4.85 -2.08
N THR A 61 2.50 -5.10 -2.89
CA THR A 61 2.08 -6.43 -3.30
C THR A 61 3.20 -7.16 -4.05
N ILE A 62 3.83 -6.50 -5.01
CA ILE A 62 4.94 -7.08 -5.78
C ILE A 62 6.12 -7.42 -4.86
N ARG A 63 6.52 -6.52 -3.98
CA ARG A 63 7.63 -6.71 -3.03
C ARG A 63 7.35 -7.87 -2.07
N ALA A 64 6.15 -7.93 -1.49
CA ALA A 64 5.77 -9.00 -0.57
C ALA A 64 5.79 -10.39 -1.23
N ILE A 65 5.34 -10.49 -2.49
CA ILE A 65 5.28 -11.76 -3.21
C ILE A 65 6.64 -12.19 -3.74
N SER A 66 7.52 -11.25 -4.14
CA SER A 66 8.82 -11.56 -4.73
C SER A 66 9.77 -12.34 -3.80
N GLY A 67 9.57 -12.25 -2.49
CA GLY A 67 10.34 -12.98 -1.48
C GLY A 67 9.86 -14.42 -1.22
N LEU A 68 8.72 -14.81 -1.79
CA LEU A 68 8.15 -16.15 -1.57
C LEU A 68 8.77 -17.20 -2.50
N SER A 69 8.85 -18.43 -2.01
CA SER A 69 9.37 -19.58 -2.78
C SER A 69 8.60 -20.86 -2.47
N GLY A 70 8.78 -21.89 -3.31
CA GLY A 70 8.18 -23.22 -3.10
C GLY A 70 6.65 -23.19 -2.98
N ASN A 71 6.14 -23.92 -1.98
CA ASN A 71 4.68 -24.05 -1.77
C ASN A 71 3.99 -22.73 -1.44
N GLN A 72 4.69 -21.83 -0.78
CA GLN A 72 4.13 -20.50 -0.45
C GLN A 72 3.88 -19.66 -1.71
N ALA A 73 4.82 -19.64 -2.65
CA ALA A 73 4.64 -18.96 -3.93
C ALA A 73 3.49 -19.57 -4.74
N ALA A 74 3.41 -20.90 -4.80
CA ALA A 74 2.34 -21.61 -5.50
C ALA A 74 0.95 -21.33 -4.88
N ALA A 75 0.85 -21.30 -3.54
CA ALA A 75 -0.38 -20.97 -2.84
C ALA A 75 -0.83 -19.53 -3.10
N VAL A 76 0.08 -18.56 -3.06
CA VAL A 76 -0.24 -17.16 -3.35
C VAL A 76 -0.64 -16.97 -4.82
N ASP A 77 0.01 -17.65 -5.76
CA ASP A 77 -0.37 -17.60 -7.17
C ASP A 77 -1.79 -18.16 -7.41
N ALA A 78 -2.14 -19.24 -6.73
CA ALA A 78 -3.49 -19.78 -6.80
C ALA A 78 -4.53 -18.84 -6.19
N ILE A 79 -4.22 -18.19 -5.07
CA ILE A 79 -5.06 -17.15 -4.45
C ILE A 79 -5.23 -15.97 -5.43
N LYS A 80 -4.15 -15.46 -6.03
CA LYS A 80 -4.21 -14.39 -7.04
C LYS A 80 -5.12 -14.74 -8.20
N LYS A 81 -5.00 -15.92 -8.76
CA LYS A 81 -5.87 -16.41 -9.84
C LYS A 81 -7.35 -16.43 -9.43
N SER A 82 -7.65 -16.73 -8.17
CA SER A 82 -9.01 -16.74 -7.65
C SER A 82 -9.61 -15.35 -7.39
N LEU A 83 -8.78 -14.34 -7.30
CA LEU A 83 -9.15 -12.95 -7.00
C LEU A 83 -9.20 -12.06 -8.25
N ASP A 84 -8.71 -12.56 -9.40
CA ASP A 84 -8.63 -11.84 -10.67
C ASP A 84 -8.01 -10.42 -10.52
N ASP A 85 -8.64 -9.42 -11.13
CA ASP A 85 -8.18 -8.00 -11.10
C ASP A 85 -8.20 -7.36 -9.70
N LYS A 86 -8.79 -8.03 -8.70
CA LYS A 86 -8.85 -7.55 -7.31
C LYS A 86 -7.69 -8.04 -6.45
N ALA A 87 -6.73 -8.75 -7.04
CA ALA A 87 -5.59 -9.32 -6.34
C ALA A 87 -4.59 -8.23 -5.91
N ASN A 88 -4.70 -7.76 -4.69
CA ASN A 88 -3.73 -6.90 -4.02
C ASN A 88 -3.36 -7.49 -2.66
N ILE A 89 -2.37 -6.91 -1.98
CA ILE A 89 -1.86 -7.44 -0.71
C ILE A 89 -2.96 -7.60 0.34
N GLU A 90 -3.92 -6.68 0.40
CA GLU A 90 -5.02 -6.72 1.39
C GLU A 90 -5.98 -7.88 1.11
N SER A 91 -6.38 -8.06 -0.15
CA SER A 91 -7.28 -9.15 -0.57
C SER A 91 -6.61 -10.51 -0.44
N ILE A 92 -5.32 -10.61 -0.76
CA ILE A 92 -4.52 -11.82 -0.58
C ILE A 92 -4.40 -12.18 0.89
N LEU A 93 -4.03 -11.25 1.78
CA LEU A 93 -3.95 -11.47 3.23
C LEU A 93 -5.31 -11.85 3.83
N SER A 94 -6.38 -11.22 3.37
CA SER A 94 -7.74 -11.56 3.81
C SER A 94 -8.07 -13.01 3.43
N ARG A 95 -7.71 -13.44 2.23
CA ARG A 95 -7.93 -14.81 1.78
C ARG A 95 -7.09 -15.83 2.55
N ILE A 96 -5.82 -15.50 2.82
CA ILE A 96 -4.91 -16.33 3.64
C ILE A 96 -5.51 -16.54 5.04
N ARG A 97 -6.01 -15.49 5.69
CA ARG A 97 -6.64 -15.58 7.02
C ARG A 97 -7.90 -16.44 7.01
N LEU A 98 -8.73 -16.32 5.97
CA LEU A 98 -9.90 -17.17 5.81
C LEU A 98 -9.53 -18.64 5.63
N LEU A 99 -8.52 -18.94 4.80
CA LEU A 99 -8.02 -20.31 4.62
C LEU A 99 -7.44 -20.86 5.91
N GLN A 100 -6.64 -20.09 6.63
CA GLN A 100 -6.09 -20.47 7.93
C GLN A 100 -7.19 -20.86 8.93
N GLN A 101 -8.29 -20.12 8.96
CA GLN A 101 -9.42 -20.41 9.86
C GLN A 101 -10.25 -21.62 9.41
N ALA A 102 -10.37 -21.84 8.11
CA ALA A 102 -11.23 -22.86 7.53
C ALA A 102 -10.59 -24.26 7.45
N LEU A 103 -9.25 -24.33 7.36
CA LEU A 103 -8.55 -25.57 7.03
C LEU A 103 -8.52 -26.61 8.16
N GLY A 104 -8.51 -26.19 9.44
CA GLY A 104 -8.31 -27.13 10.53
C GLY A 104 -7.09 -28.02 10.29
N ASP A 105 -7.30 -29.34 10.21
CA ASP A 105 -6.26 -30.35 9.96
C ASP A 105 -6.09 -30.71 8.46
N THR A 106 -6.74 -29.97 7.55
CA THR A 106 -6.67 -30.24 6.12
C THR A 106 -5.66 -29.34 5.40
N GLU A 107 -5.20 -29.78 4.22
CA GLU A 107 -4.28 -29.01 3.38
C GLU A 107 -5.02 -28.46 2.15
N VAL A 108 -4.67 -27.24 1.76
CA VAL A 108 -5.09 -26.62 0.50
C VAL A 108 -3.87 -25.99 -0.18
N GLN A 109 -3.69 -26.23 -1.48
CA GLN A 109 -2.55 -25.72 -2.24
C GLN A 109 -1.18 -26.16 -1.67
N GLY A 110 -1.13 -27.32 -0.97
CA GLY A 110 0.09 -27.83 -0.35
C GLY A 110 0.53 -27.11 0.93
N LEU A 111 -0.37 -26.33 1.52
CA LEU A 111 -0.19 -25.69 2.83
C LEU A 111 -1.33 -26.09 3.78
N ASP A 112 -0.94 -26.42 5.01
CA ASP A 112 -1.85 -26.61 6.14
C ASP A 112 -2.12 -25.27 6.87
N SER A 113 -2.85 -25.32 7.96
CA SER A 113 -3.17 -24.14 8.77
C SER A 113 -1.92 -23.41 9.27
N ASP A 114 -0.86 -24.14 9.66
CA ASP A 114 0.39 -23.54 10.13
C ASP A 114 1.21 -22.95 8.98
N GLY A 115 1.21 -23.56 7.80
CA GLY A 115 1.81 -23.01 6.58
C GLY A 115 1.17 -21.68 6.17
N TYR A 116 -0.16 -21.56 6.23
CA TYR A 116 -0.85 -20.28 5.97
C TYR A 116 -0.60 -19.26 7.07
N LYS A 117 -0.42 -19.68 8.34
CA LYS A 117 -0.07 -18.79 9.43
C LYS A 117 1.34 -18.19 9.26
N GLU A 118 2.30 -18.99 8.82
CA GLU A 118 3.63 -18.50 8.46
C GLU A 118 3.58 -17.56 7.26
N LEU A 119 2.86 -17.93 6.20
CA LEU A 119 2.68 -17.09 5.02
C LEU A 119 2.09 -15.71 5.35
N GLY A 120 1.16 -15.63 6.28
CA GLY A 120 0.56 -14.37 6.74
C GLY A 120 1.46 -13.52 7.65
N ARG A 121 2.64 -14.02 8.05
CA ARG A 121 3.62 -13.33 8.91
C ARG A 121 4.84 -12.81 8.17
N VAL A 122 4.98 -13.15 6.89
CA VAL A 122 6.11 -12.66 6.08
C VAL A 122 6.06 -11.13 6.06
N PRO A 123 7.14 -10.45 6.47
CA PRO A 123 7.21 -8.99 6.59
C PRO A 123 7.16 -8.29 5.25
#